data_ac74b1db411304f3b65281f4a3306854
#
_entry.id   ac74b1db411304f3b65281f4a3306854
#
_cell.length_a   1.000
_cell.length_b   1.000
_cell.length_c   1.000
_cell.angle_alpha   90.00
_cell.angle_beta   90.00
_cell.angle_gamma   90.00
#
_symmetry.space_group_name_H-M   'P 1'
#
loop_
_entity.id
_entity.type
_entity.pdbx_description
1 polymer ?
#
loop_
_entity_poly.entity_id
_entity_poly.type
_entity_poly.pdbx_seq_one_letter_code
_entity_poly.pdbx_strand_id
1 'polypeptide(L)'
;MPLSKNQTLTLGVHGKYSANSYHRLYQEQPFETMTDEDENALSFQLSAIYNYFSQKHSLSVELFHYHDVWNADYSGNCELWQHLWKGESLAFFSYNFQASRRLSLKTRIGLDWLQYHLHGDNSFSQLSPRINTNVQYQLNKGMLLWSFNFVNSNHGMDVINRAMIQVNSHMMEKGMPELKKSHDINTYLYYMGRFNRLSVSAIGQFRYNHHPVTDDYYLDEANGKIVKTYSNGGNAQYYSAILALQYKLCKFANLSGDIRYSHAEVKTTWSKHNNNLTGNLGLNMFMGDFALKPYLHFGKKSLDEAALVISKTPIDYGMSCSYNRGNLYVELQAVSPFKKQEKRYWLDLPIYSYSKSIKDQTASQYASIKVAYSFDFGRKTQKVEKDVNKNINSSLLRVE
;
A
#
# COMPACT_ATOMS: atom_id res chain seq x y z
N MET A 1 -26.39 16.75 5.99
CA MET A 1 -27.50 17.75 6.03
C MET A 1 -27.10 18.94 5.18
N PRO A 2 -27.88 19.37 4.19
CA PRO A 2 -27.68 20.67 3.54
C PRO A 2 -28.09 21.79 4.52
N LEU A 3 -27.18 22.70 4.81
CA LEU A 3 -27.46 23.90 5.61
C LEU A 3 -27.96 25.05 4.74
N SER A 4 -27.52 25.06 3.47
CA SER A 4 -27.99 25.98 2.41
C SER A 4 -27.66 25.38 1.05
N LYS A 5 -27.96 26.11 -0.07
CA LYS A 5 -27.60 25.67 -1.43
C LYS A 5 -26.09 25.42 -1.62
N ASN A 6 -25.27 26.10 -0.81
CA ASN A 6 -23.80 26.09 -0.94
C ASN A 6 -23.07 25.50 0.27
N GLN A 7 -23.80 24.95 1.22
CA GLN A 7 -23.22 24.46 2.48
C GLN A 7 -23.78 23.10 2.85
N THR A 8 -22.91 22.20 3.27
CA THR A 8 -23.27 20.88 3.77
C THR A 8 -22.54 20.57 5.06
N LEU A 9 -23.23 19.93 5.99
CA LEU A 9 -22.63 19.31 7.18
C LEU A 9 -22.90 17.81 7.12
N THR A 10 -21.85 17.02 7.24
CA THR A 10 -21.91 15.56 7.34
C THR A 10 -21.37 15.14 8.69
N LEU A 11 -22.17 14.41 9.45
CA LEU A 11 -21.77 13.76 10.70
C LEU A 11 -21.77 12.27 10.49
N GLY A 12 -20.73 11.59 10.96
CA GLY A 12 -20.59 10.15 10.85
C GLY A 12 -20.16 9.53 12.17
N VAL A 13 -20.75 8.37 12.47
CA VAL A 13 -20.37 7.49 13.57
C VAL A 13 -20.20 6.11 13.00
N HIS A 14 -19.08 5.47 13.30
CA HIS A 14 -18.81 4.11 12.87
C HIS A 14 -18.19 3.32 14.01
N GLY A 15 -18.64 2.08 14.21
CA GLY A 15 -18.06 1.14 15.15
C GLY A 15 -17.77 -0.19 14.48
N LYS A 16 -16.66 -0.84 14.84
CA LYS A 16 -16.29 -2.17 14.38
C LYS A 16 -15.72 -2.97 15.53
N TYR A 17 -16.15 -4.22 15.63
CA TYR A 17 -15.57 -5.22 16.51
C TYR A 17 -14.97 -6.35 15.69
N SER A 18 -13.84 -6.87 16.12
CA SER A 18 -13.15 -8.02 15.54
C SER A 18 -12.68 -8.95 16.65
N ALA A 19 -12.86 -10.24 16.45
CA ALA A 19 -12.27 -11.29 17.28
C ALA A 19 -11.51 -12.24 16.36
N ASN A 20 -10.26 -12.53 16.68
CA ASN A 20 -9.38 -13.39 15.90
C ASN A 20 -8.68 -14.36 16.85
N SER A 21 -8.53 -15.61 16.44
CA SER A 21 -7.69 -16.60 17.11
C SER A 21 -6.65 -17.08 16.12
N TYR A 22 -5.42 -17.21 16.59
CA TYR A 22 -4.31 -17.68 15.81
C TYR A 22 -3.60 -18.78 16.56
N HIS A 23 -3.38 -19.90 15.89
CA HIS A 23 -2.66 -21.06 16.40
C HIS A 23 -1.44 -21.31 15.53
N ARG A 24 -0.26 -21.32 16.15
CA ARG A 24 1.00 -21.64 15.50
C ARG A 24 1.63 -22.85 16.13
N LEU A 25 1.89 -23.85 15.31
CA LEU A 25 2.70 -25.01 15.66
C LEU A 25 3.89 -25.09 14.71
N TYR A 26 5.11 -25.12 15.26
CA TYR A 26 6.31 -25.39 14.52
C TYR A 26 7.00 -26.63 15.08
N GLN A 27 7.29 -27.60 14.22
CA GLN A 27 7.92 -28.88 14.59
C GLN A 27 9.15 -29.10 13.73
N GLU A 28 10.29 -29.25 14.38
CA GLU A 28 11.58 -29.66 13.81
C GLU A 28 12.28 -30.55 14.82
N GLN A 29 12.33 -31.85 14.57
CA GLN A 29 12.89 -32.79 15.58
C GLN A 29 14.32 -32.46 15.99
N PRO A 30 14.63 -32.36 17.30
CA PRO A 30 13.76 -32.61 18.46
C PRO A 30 12.94 -31.40 18.94
N PHE A 31 12.94 -30.31 18.20
CA PHE A 31 12.35 -29.01 18.61
C PHE A 31 10.89 -28.90 18.20
N GLU A 32 10.04 -28.51 19.16
CA GLU A 32 8.65 -28.18 18.94
C GLU A 32 8.34 -26.88 19.68
N THR A 33 7.56 -25.97 19.05
CA THR A 33 7.05 -24.75 19.66
C THR A 33 5.62 -24.50 19.27
N MET A 34 4.80 -24.13 20.23
CA MET A 34 3.39 -23.81 20.06
C MET A 34 3.11 -22.44 20.66
N THR A 35 2.38 -21.61 19.93
CA THR A 35 1.91 -20.32 20.41
C THR A 35 0.48 -20.12 19.94
N ASP A 36 -0.39 -19.85 20.88
CA ASP A 36 -1.78 -19.44 20.65
C ASP A 36 -1.92 -17.95 20.95
N GLU A 37 -2.74 -17.26 20.16
CA GLU A 37 -3.07 -15.87 20.37
C GLU A 37 -4.57 -15.67 20.14
N ASP A 38 -5.27 -15.17 21.15
CA ASP A 38 -6.66 -14.73 21.07
C ASP A 38 -6.73 -13.22 21.15
N GLU A 39 -7.21 -12.59 20.06
CA GLU A 39 -7.30 -11.15 19.93
C GLU A 39 -8.75 -10.67 19.88
N ASN A 40 -9.04 -9.63 20.64
CA ASN A 40 -10.28 -8.86 20.55
C ASN A 40 -9.94 -7.39 20.27
N ALA A 41 -10.53 -6.82 19.23
CA ALA A 41 -10.32 -5.42 18.85
C ALA A 41 -11.66 -4.68 18.70
N LEU A 42 -11.79 -3.52 19.33
CA LEU A 42 -12.88 -2.58 19.16
C LEU A 42 -12.35 -1.30 18.54
N SER A 43 -12.97 -0.84 17.48
CA SER A 43 -12.66 0.44 16.85
C SER A 43 -13.91 1.31 16.77
N PHE A 44 -13.77 2.57 17.16
CA PHE A 44 -14.80 3.57 17.09
C PHE A 44 -14.31 4.80 16.35
N GLN A 45 -15.13 5.34 15.46
CA GLN A 45 -14.82 6.53 14.68
C GLN A 45 -15.95 7.54 14.77
N LEU A 46 -15.58 8.80 15.02
CA LEU A 46 -16.43 9.97 14.86
C LEU A 46 -15.90 10.82 13.71
N SER A 47 -16.80 11.42 12.96
CA SER A 47 -16.44 12.37 11.92
C SER A 47 -17.42 13.52 11.82
N ALA A 48 -16.91 14.72 11.56
CA ALA A 48 -17.69 15.92 11.23
C ALA A 48 -17.03 16.63 10.07
N ILE A 49 -17.77 16.81 8.97
CA ILE A 49 -17.26 17.43 7.74
C ILE A 49 -18.22 18.57 7.35
N TYR A 50 -17.69 19.79 7.40
CA TYR A 50 -18.37 20.95 6.87
C TYR A 50 -17.79 21.34 5.50
N ASN A 51 -18.64 21.55 4.52
CA ASN A 51 -18.24 22.00 3.18
C ASN A 51 -18.99 23.28 2.80
N TYR A 52 -18.25 24.19 2.20
CA TYR A 52 -18.76 25.38 1.53
C TYR A 52 -18.32 25.39 0.07
N PHE A 53 -19.23 25.67 -0.84
CA PHE A 53 -18.99 25.68 -2.28
C PHE A 53 -19.37 27.04 -2.88
N SER A 54 -18.49 27.55 -3.73
CA SER A 54 -18.79 28.67 -4.63
C SER A 54 -18.26 28.36 -6.03
N GLN A 55 -18.48 29.26 -6.98
CA GLN A 55 -18.09 29.02 -8.39
C GLN A 55 -16.58 28.77 -8.57
N LYS A 56 -15.72 29.43 -7.79
CA LYS A 56 -14.26 29.35 -7.92
C LYS A 56 -13.57 28.77 -6.69
N HIS A 57 -14.30 28.66 -5.58
CA HIS A 57 -13.75 28.28 -4.29
C HIS A 57 -14.56 27.16 -3.67
N SER A 58 -13.90 26.18 -3.09
CA SER A 58 -14.53 25.31 -2.10
C SER A 58 -13.67 25.20 -0.87
N LEU A 59 -14.31 25.22 0.28
CA LEU A 59 -13.70 25.08 1.59
C LEU A 59 -14.27 23.84 2.26
N SER A 60 -13.42 23.10 2.97
CA SER A 60 -13.86 22.03 3.85
C SER A 60 -13.13 22.11 5.17
N VAL A 61 -13.86 21.92 6.26
CA VAL A 61 -13.32 21.67 7.59
C VAL A 61 -13.71 20.26 7.98
N GLU A 62 -12.72 19.46 8.32
CA GLU A 62 -12.89 18.04 8.56
C GLU A 62 -12.31 17.70 9.93
N LEU A 63 -13.09 17.07 10.78
CA LEU A 63 -12.70 16.59 12.10
C LEU A 63 -12.96 15.10 12.16
N PHE A 64 -11.96 14.34 12.60
CA PHE A 64 -12.07 12.90 12.81
C PHE A 64 -11.51 12.56 14.18
N HIS A 65 -12.14 11.61 14.84
CA HIS A 65 -11.59 10.98 16.02
C HIS A 65 -11.73 9.47 15.89
N TYR A 66 -10.62 8.77 16.06
CA TYR A 66 -10.54 7.31 16.08
C TYR A 66 -10.17 6.86 17.48
N HIS A 67 -10.84 5.85 17.95
CA HIS A 67 -10.57 5.22 19.23
C HIS A 67 -10.53 3.72 19.05
N ASP A 68 -9.37 3.14 19.28
CA ASP A 68 -9.13 1.73 19.08
C ASP A 68 -8.67 1.11 20.40
N VAL A 69 -9.21 -0.06 20.71
CA VAL A 69 -8.84 -0.86 21.89
C VAL A 69 -8.56 -2.27 21.41
N TRP A 70 -7.41 -2.83 21.79
CA TRP A 70 -7.04 -4.21 21.54
C TRP A 70 -6.73 -4.91 22.84
N ASN A 71 -7.18 -6.17 22.94
CA ASN A 71 -6.75 -7.13 23.94
C ASN A 71 -6.22 -8.34 23.19
N ALA A 72 -5.04 -8.83 23.58
CA ALA A 72 -4.45 -10.04 23.03
C ALA A 72 -3.91 -10.90 24.18
N ASP A 73 -4.38 -12.13 24.24
CA ASP A 73 -3.93 -13.15 25.17
C ASP A 73 -3.03 -14.16 24.44
N TYR A 74 -1.79 -14.27 24.87
CA TYR A 74 -0.82 -15.21 24.36
C TYR A 74 -0.68 -16.38 25.31
N SER A 75 -0.64 -17.60 24.80
CA SER A 75 -0.37 -18.82 25.57
C SER A 75 0.58 -19.77 24.82
N GLY A 76 1.06 -20.80 25.51
CA GLY A 76 2.06 -21.74 25.01
C GLY A 76 3.49 -21.28 25.27
N ASN A 77 4.28 -21.01 24.25
CA ASN A 77 5.69 -20.56 24.42
C ASN A 77 5.82 -19.14 24.96
N CYS A 78 4.76 -18.34 24.84
CA CYS A 78 4.69 -16.99 25.36
C CYS A 78 3.41 -16.86 26.16
N GLU A 79 3.53 -16.60 27.46
CA GLU A 79 2.39 -16.30 28.31
C GLU A 79 2.37 -14.81 28.59
N LEU A 80 1.49 -14.08 27.93
CA LEU A 80 1.42 -12.63 28.04
C LEU A 80 0.01 -12.12 27.71
N TRP A 81 -0.51 -11.26 28.54
CA TRP A 81 -1.67 -10.46 28.21
C TRP A 81 -1.24 -9.06 27.79
N GLN A 82 -1.76 -8.60 26.64
CA GLN A 82 -1.52 -7.28 26.09
C GLN A 82 -2.81 -6.49 25.98
N HIS A 83 -2.77 -5.25 26.43
CA HIS A 83 -3.86 -4.30 26.24
C HIS A 83 -3.33 -3.00 25.65
N LEU A 84 -3.85 -2.60 24.51
CA LEU A 84 -3.53 -1.34 23.85
C LEU A 84 -4.78 -0.48 23.76
N TRP A 85 -4.67 0.73 24.25
CA TRP A 85 -5.60 1.82 23.98
C TRP A 85 -4.93 2.84 23.05
N LYS A 86 -5.61 3.24 21.97
CA LYS A 86 -5.13 4.22 21.00
C LYS A 86 -6.22 5.21 20.64
N GLY A 87 -5.95 6.50 20.78
CA GLY A 87 -6.75 7.61 20.30
C GLY A 87 -6.02 8.39 19.22
N GLU A 88 -6.68 8.71 18.10
CA GLU A 88 -6.14 9.56 17.04
C GLU A 88 -7.18 10.62 16.65
N SER A 89 -6.83 11.89 16.82
CA SER A 89 -7.68 13.02 16.45
C SER A 89 -7.05 13.77 15.30
N LEU A 90 -7.81 13.98 14.24
CA LEU A 90 -7.38 14.67 13.03
C LEU A 90 -8.27 15.89 12.79
N ALA A 91 -7.65 17.02 12.53
CA ALA A 91 -8.33 18.25 12.10
C ALA A 91 -7.72 18.73 10.80
N PHE A 92 -8.54 18.92 9.78
CA PHE A 92 -8.10 19.39 8.46
C PHE A 92 -8.88 20.60 8.01
N PHE A 93 -8.18 21.50 7.32
CA PHE A 93 -8.73 22.55 6.50
C PHE A 93 -8.33 22.30 5.05
N SER A 94 -9.30 22.20 4.18
CA SER A 94 -9.11 21.99 2.75
C SER A 94 -9.59 23.19 1.97
N TYR A 95 -8.78 23.66 1.03
CA TYR A 95 -9.11 24.75 0.12
C TYR A 95 -8.85 24.35 -1.31
N ASN A 96 -9.90 24.45 -2.15
CA ASN A 96 -9.77 24.26 -3.58
C ASN A 96 -10.05 25.61 -4.27
N PHE A 97 -9.15 26.01 -5.14
CA PHE A 97 -9.20 27.25 -5.87
C PHE A 97 -9.02 27.04 -7.37
N GLN A 98 -10.03 27.44 -8.14
CA GLN A 98 -9.97 27.47 -9.60
C GLN A 98 -9.50 28.84 -10.04
N ALA A 99 -8.18 29.09 -10.12
CA ALA A 99 -7.61 30.38 -10.48
C ALA A 99 -7.98 30.81 -11.90
N SER A 100 -8.05 29.83 -12.82
CA SER A 100 -8.49 30.04 -14.19
C SER A 100 -9.08 28.75 -14.76
N ARG A 101 -9.57 28.74 -15.99
CA ARG A 101 -9.98 27.52 -16.68
C ARG A 101 -8.84 26.50 -16.83
N ARG A 102 -7.59 26.93 -16.67
CA ARG A 102 -6.40 26.10 -16.86
C ARG A 102 -5.66 25.77 -15.57
N LEU A 103 -5.84 26.56 -14.51
CA LEU A 103 -5.08 26.42 -13.28
C LEU A 103 -6.00 26.16 -12.09
N SER A 104 -5.80 25.03 -11.44
CA SER A 104 -6.45 24.70 -10.17
C SER A 104 -5.42 24.37 -9.08
N LEU A 105 -5.71 24.78 -7.88
CA LEU A 105 -4.96 24.50 -6.66
C LEU A 105 -5.89 23.80 -5.68
N LYS A 106 -5.41 22.71 -5.10
CA LYS A 106 -6.05 22.02 -3.97
C LYS A 106 -5.04 21.89 -2.86
N THR A 107 -5.32 22.46 -1.70
CA THR A 107 -4.46 22.34 -0.53
C THR A 107 -5.29 21.84 0.66
N ARG A 108 -4.77 20.88 1.37
CA ARG A 108 -5.31 20.36 2.63
C ARG A 108 -4.20 20.40 3.67
N ILE A 109 -4.40 21.16 4.71
CA ILE A 109 -3.49 21.27 5.84
C ILE A 109 -4.20 20.77 7.09
N GLY A 110 -3.49 20.19 8.01
CA GLY A 110 -4.10 19.64 9.21
C GLY A 110 -3.12 19.30 10.30
N LEU A 111 -3.69 18.90 11.40
CA LEU A 111 -3.00 18.41 12.59
C LEU A 111 -3.49 16.99 12.91
N ASP A 112 -2.59 16.19 13.36
CA ASP A 112 -2.79 14.81 13.79
C ASP A 112 -2.28 14.68 15.24
N TRP A 113 -3.18 14.47 16.16
CA TRP A 113 -2.88 14.21 17.55
C TRP A 113 -3.10 12.74 17.86
N LEU A 114 -1.99 12.01 18.00
CA LEU A 114 -1.96 10.60 18.35
C LEU A 114 -1.64 10.43 19.83
N GLN A 115 -2.41 9.56 20.48
CA GLN A 115 -2.14 9.08 21.83
C GLN A 115 -2.28 7.56 21.83
N TYR A 116 -1.40 6.86 22.53
CA TYR A 116 -1.62 5.46 22.86
C TYR A 116 -1.00 5.09 24.20
N HIS A 117 -1.56 4.07 24.80
CA HIS A 117 -1.06 3.45 26.02
C HIS A 117 -1.07 1.94 25.86
N LEU A 118 0.10 1.35 25.92
CA LEU A 118 0.30 -0.10 25.93
C LEU A 118 0.48 -0.52 27.40
N HIS A 119 -0.27 -1.53 27.85
CA HIS A 119 -0.19 -2.03 29.23
C HIS A 119 1.24 -2.45 29.59
N GLY A 120 1.72 -1.98 30.71
CA GLY A 120 3.09 -2.23 31.20
C GLY A 120 4.15 -1.35 30.53
N ASP A 121 3.75 -0.32 29.78
CA ASP A 121 4.66 0.63 29.11
C ASP A 121 4.23 2.07 29.34
N ASN A 122 5.07 3.02 28.92
CA ASN A 122 4.77 4.43 29.00
C ASN A 122 3.67 4.84 28.01
N SER A 123 2.89 5.85 28.39
CA SER A 123 1.95 6.48 27.47
C SER A 123 2.71 7.33 26.45
N PHE A 124 2.26 7.28 25.22
CA PHE A 124 2.78 8.08 24.13
C PHE A 124 1.76 9.12 23.69
N SER A 125 2.20 10.36 23.46
CA SER A 125 1.37 11.43 22.91
C SER A 125 2.20 12.30 21.97
N GLN A 126 1.71 12.53 20.76
CA GLN A 126 2.41 13.35 19.77
C GLN A 126 1.43 14.10 18.87
N LEU A 127 1.66 15.40 18.72
CA LEU A 127 1.02 16.26 17.74
C LEU A 127 1.92 16.39 16.49
N SER A 128 1.34 16.26 15.30
CA SER A 128 2.10 16.32 14.04
C SER A 128 1.32 17.04 12.95
N PRO A 129 1.97 17.85 12.11
CA PRO A 129 1.31 18.47 10.94
C PRO A 129 1.10 17.44 9.83
N ARG A 130 0.08 17.71 9.00
CA ARG A 130 -0.19 17.00 7.75
C ARG A 130 -0.48 18.01 6.64
N ILE A 131 0.11 17.82 5.48
CA ILE A 131 -0.02 18.72 4.34
C ILE A 131 -0.20 17.88 3.08
N ASN A 132 -1.21 18.23 2.29
CA ASN A 132 -1.39 17.72 0.94
C ASN A 132 -1.68 18.89 0.02
N THR A 133 -0.88 19.05 -1.04
CA THR A 133 -1.08 20.12 -2.02
C THR A 133 -0.98 19.55 -3.42
N ASN A 134 -1.94 19.93 -4.27
CA ASN A 134 -1.97 19.54 -5.67
C ASN A 134 -2.16 20.80 -6.52
N VAL A 135 -1.31 20.96 -7.52
CA VAL A 135 -1.40 22.03 -8.52
C VAL A 135 -1.57 21.39 -9.88
N GLN A 136 -2.67 21.67 -10.53
CA GLN A 136 -2.97 21.16 -11.86
C GLN A 136 -2.99 22.31 -12.86
N TYR A 137 -2.25 22.15 -13.95
CA TYR A 137 -2.25 23.09 -15.07
C TYR A 137 -2.64 22.38 -16.36
N GLN A 138 -3.72 22.88 -16.98
CA GLN A 138 -4.23 22.37 -18.24
C GLN A 138 -3.48 23.02 -19.41
N LEU A 139 -2.73 22.21 -20.14
CA LEU A 139 -2.07 22.60 -21.40
C LEU A 139 -3.03 22.46 -22.59
N ASN A 140 -2.68 23.03 -23.74
CA ASN A 140 -3.52 22.89 -24.94
C ASN A 140 -3.68 21.43 -25.41
N LYS A 141 -2.67 20.59 -25.22
CA LYS A 141 -2.66 19.17 -25.63
C LYS A 141 -2.34 18.22 -24.47
N GLY A 142 -2.57 18.65 -23.22
CA GLY A 142 -2.23 17.81 -22.09
C GLY A 142 -2.48 18.47 -20.74
N MET A 143 -1.92 17.88 -19.72
CA MET A 143 -2.05 18.32 -18.32
C MET A 143 -0.72 18.12 -17.59
N LEU A 144 -0.38 19.04 -16.74
CA LEU A 144 0.69 18.96 -15.77
C LEU A 144 0.06 18.95 -14.37
N LEU A 145 0.46 18.01 -13.54
CA LEU A 145 0.06 17.89 -12.14
C LEU A 145 1.30 17.79 -11.27
N TRP A 146 1.43 18.69 -10.32
CA TRP A 146 2.36 18.57 -9.23
C TRP A 146 1.61 18.22 -7.95
N SER A 147 2.13 17.28 -7.19
CA SER A 147 1.60 16.89 -5.89
C SER A 147 2.70 16.87 -4.85
N PHE A 148 2.38 17.35 -3.67
CA PHE A 148 3.21 17.31 -2.48
C PHE A 148 2.41 16.80 -1.31
N ASN A 149 2.95 15.81 -0.59
CA ASN A 149 2.37 15.26 0.62
C ASN A 149 3.41 15.23 1.74
N PHE A 150 3.03 15.70 2.90
CA PHE A 150 3.70 15.47 4.16
C PHE A 150 2.71 14.77 5.09
N VAL A 151 3.03 13.53 5.43
CA VAL A 151 2.17 12.69 6.27
C VAL A 151 2.99 12.01 7.36
N ASN A 152 2.30 11.56 8.39
CA ASN A 152 2.90 10.79 9.48
C ASN A 152 2.29 9.39 9.46
N SER A 153 3.11 8.39 9.72
CA SER A 153 2.69 7.01 9.87
C SER A 153 2.67 6.63 11.34
N ASN A 154 1.57 6.07 11.78
CA ASN A 154 1.42 5.49 13.10
C ASN A 154 1.71 3.99 13.01
N HIS A 155 2.35 3.45 14.05
CA HIS A 155 2.68 2.03 14.09
C HIS A 155 1.44 1.21 14.45
N GLY A 156 1.32 0.05 13.85
CA GLY A 156 0.30 -0.95 14.19
C GLY A 156 0.65 -1.68 15.48
N MET A 157 -0.34 -2.37 16.06
CA MET A 157 -0.15 -3.19 17.26
C MET A 157 0.86 -4.31 17.01
N ASP A 158 0.88 -4.87 15.83
CA ASP A 158 1.82 -5.89 15.37
C ASP A 158 3.30 -5.48 15.50
N VAL A 159 3.57 -4.17 15.38
CA VAL A 159 4.94 -3.63 15.44
C VAL A 159 5.34 -3.22 16.86
N ILE A 160 4.41 -2.74 17.68
CA ILE A 160 4.67 -2.26 19.05
C ILE A 160 4.38 -3.30 20.14
N ASN A 161 3.92 -4.50 19.78
CA ASN A 161 3.59 -5.59 20.70
C ASN A 161 4.82 -6.01 21.51
N ARG A 162 4.64 -6.31 22.80
CA ARG A 162 5.70 -6.75 23.71
C ARG A 162 5.92 -8.27 23.72
N ALA A 163 5.00 -9.03 23.13
CA ALA A 163 5.13 -10.48 23.08
C ALA A 163 6.44 -10.90 22.38
N MET A 164 7.13 -11.85 22.95
CA MET A 164 8.32 -12.48 22.38
C MET A 164 7.95 -13.89 21.98
N ILE A 165 7.78 -14.10 20.69
CA ILE A 165 7.28 -15.37 20.13
C ILE A 165 8.45 -16.15 19.52
N GLN A 166 8.53 -17.43 19.82
CA GLN A 166 9.49 -18.30 19.17
C GLN A 166 8.96 -18.74 17.81
N VAL A 167 9.68 -18.39 16.76
CA VAL A 167 9.32 -18.65 15.37
C VAL A 167 9.77 -20.04 14.92
N ASN A 168 11.01 -20.41 15.28
CA ASN A 168 11.62 -21.70 15.00
C ASN A 168 12.74 -22.00 16.02
N SER A 169 13.50 -23.07 15.83
CA SER A 169 14.60 -23.47 16.74
C SER A 169 15.65 -22.37 16.94
N HIS A 170 15.84 -21.46 15.97
CA HIS A 170 16.94 -20.48 15.94
C HIS A 170 16.46 -19.03 15.98
N MET A 171 15.15 -18.76 15.87
CA MET A 171 14.63 -17.41 15.74
C MET A 171 13.46 -17.14 16.69
N MET A 172 13.48 -15.96 17.27
CA MET A 172 12.40 -15.34 18.02
C MET A 172 11.94 -14.05 17.31
N GLU A 173 10.71 -13.62 17.54
CA GLU A 173 10.16 -12.34 17.05
C GLU A 173 9.58 -11.55 18.21
N LYS A 174 9.83 -10.23 18.20
CA LYS A 174 9.37 -9.31 19.23
C LYS A 174 9.07 -7.95 18.62
N GLY A 175 7.97 -7.32 18.99
CA GLY A 175 7.69 -5.93 18.66
C GLY A 175 8.61 -4.95 19.40
N MET A 176 8.49 -3.65 19.05
CA MET A 176 9.29 -2.56 19.62
C MET A 176 8.35 -1.41 20.04
N PRO A 177 7.95 -1.32 21.31
CA PRO A 177 7.04 -0.25 21.80
C PRO A 177 7.61 1.16 21.70
N GLU A 178 8.94 1.31 21.75
CA GLU A 178 9.64 2.61 21.81
C GLU A 178 9.86 3.28 20.45
N LEU A 179 9.20 2.82 19.39
CA LEU A 179 9.35 3.37 18.05
C LEU A 179 8.88 4.83 17.98
N LYS A 180 9.69 5.67 17.37
CA LYS A 180 9.36 7.07 17.07
C LYS A 180 8.36 7.11 15.92
N LYS A 181 7.56 8.18 15.85
CA LYS A 181 6.66 8.40 14.73
C LYS A 181 7.44 8.62 13.43
N SER A 182 7.01 7.95 12.37
CA SER A 182 7.57 8.14 11.03
C SER A 182 6.99 9.37 10.35
N HIS A 183 7.82 10.10 9.61
CA HIS A 183 7.43 11.25 8.80
C HIS A 183 7.76 10.98 7.33
N ASP A 184 6.77 11.05 6.47
CA ASP A 184 6.91 10.76 5.05
C ASP A 184 6.64 12.02 4.22
N ILE A 185 7.62 12.38 3.38
CA ILE A 185 7.50 13.40 2.36
C ILE A 185 7.43 12.68 1.02
N ASN A 186 6.37 12.92 0.28
CA ASN A 186 6.20 12.38 -1.06
C ASN A 186 5.81 13.51 -2.03
N THR A 187 6.58 13.68 -3.08
CA THR A 187 6.27 14.63 -4.13
C THR A 187 6.41 13.97 -5.50
N TYR A 188 5.51 14.31 -6.41
CA TYR A 188 5.61 13.88 -7.79
C TYR A 188 5.15 14.95 -8.76
N LEU A 189 5.76 14.92 -9.93
CA LEU A 189 5.37 15.69 -11.09
C LEU A 189 4.88 14.72 -12.16
N TYR A 190 3.64 14.91 -12.59
CA TYR A 190 3.00 14.11 -13.61
C TYR A 190 2.67 14.98 -14.82
N TYR A 191 3.10 14.54 -15.98
CA TYR A 191 2.72 15.10 -17.28
C TYR A 191 1.91 14.05 -18.05
N MET A 192 0.82 14.49 -18.68
CA MET A 192 0.07 13.69 -19.64
C MET A 192 -0.25 14.56 -20.85
N GLY A 193 0.03 14.08 -22.06
CA GLY A 193 -0.25 14.78 -23.28
C GLY A 193 -0.71 13.86 -24.41
N ARG A 194 -1.50 14.42 -25.33
CA ARG A 194 -1.95 13.71 -26.52
C ARG A 194 -1.61 14.50 -27.78
N PHE A 195 -0.84 13.88 -28.67
CA PHE A 195 -0.32 14.44 -29.91
C PHE A 195 -0.78 13.57 -31.07
N ASN A 196 -1.92 13.90 -31.67
CA ASN A 196 -2.54 13.15 -32.76
C ASN A 196 -2.68 11.63 -32.39
N ARG A 197 -1.79 10.77 -32.89
CA ARG A 197 -1.79 9.32 -32.67
C ARG A 197 -0.97 8.89 -31.45
N LEU A 198 -0.18 9.79 -30.86
CA LEU A 198 0.69 9.52 -29.73
C LEU A 198 0.11 10.10 -28.45
N SER A 199 -0.06 9.26 -27.43
CA SER A 199 -0.28 9.68 -26.04
C SER A 199 1.02 9.45 -25.25
N VAL A 200 1.40 10.43 -24.46
CA VAL A 200 2.63 10.43 -23.65
C VAL A 200 2.23 10.69 -22.21
N SER A 201 2.74 9.91 -21.27
CA SER A 201 2.73 10.28 -19.86
C SER A 201 4.12 10.13 -19.26
N ALA A 202 4.49 11.07 -18.41
CA ALA A 202 5.75 11.05 -17.68
C ALA A 202 5.50 11.35 -16.20
N ILE A 203 6.16 10.61 -15.32
CA ILE A 203 6.10 10.79 -13.88
C ILE A 203 7.51 10.85 -13.34
N GLY A 204 7.82 11.89 -12.56
CA GLY A 204 8.97 11.93 -11.69
C GLY A 204 8.48 11.95 -10.24
N GLN A 205 9.01 11.07 -9.41
CA GLN A 205 8.62 10.95 -8.00
C GLN A 205 9.85 10.97 -7.10
N PHE A 206 9.72 11.63 -5.98
CA PHE A 206 10.65 11.58 -4.86
C PHE A 206 9.88 11.30 -3.57
N ARG A 207 10.36 10.33 -2.78
CA ARG A 207 9.88 10.06 -1.43
C ARG A 207 11.05 10.05 -0.47
N TYR A 208 10.85 10.67 0.67
CA TYR A 208 11.77 10.66 1.81
C TYR A 208 11.00 10.30 3.06
N ASN A 209 11.43 9.26 3.76
CA ASN A 209 10.87 8.86 5.04
C ASN A 209 11.93 9.08 6.13
N HIS A 210 11.58 9.87 7.12
CA HIS A 210 12.34 10.06 8.34
C HIS A 210 11.79 9.17 9.43
N HIS A 211 12.64 8.39 10.06
CA HIS A 211 12.28 7.31 10.98
C HIS A 211 11.41 6.21 10.34
N PRO A 212 11.80 5.63 9.18
CA PRO A 212 11.09 4.49 8.62
C PRO A 212 11.17 3.32 9.59
N VAL A 213 10.07 2.62 9.79
CA VAL A 213 10.09 1.34 10.52
C VAL A 213 10.66 0.28 9.60
N THR A 214 11.71 -0.39 10.06
CA THR A 214 12.37 -1.49 9.35
C THR A 214 12.56 -2.68 10.27
N ASP A 215 12.58 -3.87 9.69
CA ASP A 215 13.01 -5.07 10.40
C ASP A 215 14.44 -4.89 10.91
N ASP A 216 14.66 -5.33 12.13
CA ASP A 216 15.96 -5.35 12.78
C ASP A 216 16.24 -6.72 13.39
N TYR A 217 17.50 -7.10 13.48
CA TYR A 217 17.93 -8.42 13.93
C TYR A 217 19.11 -8.29 14.87
N TYR A 218 19.05 -9.01 15.98
CA TYR A 218 20.18 -9.12 16.91
C TYR A 218 20.30 -10.54 17.45
N LEU A 219 21.48 -10.91 17.92
CA LEU A 219 21.72 -12.18 18.60
C LEU A 219 21.42 -12.00 20.08
N ASP A 220 20.52 -12.81 20.61
CA ASP A 220 20.32 -12.96 22.04
C ASP A 220 21.40 -13.94 22.57
N GLU A 221 22.44 -13.37 23.19
CA GLU A 221 23.57 -14.14 23.69
C GLU A 221 23.17 -15.16 24.78
N ALA A 222 22.11 -14.88 25.53
CA ALA A 222 21.65 -15.77 26.60
C ALA A 222 21.07 -17.08 26.05
N ASN A 223 20.37 -17.01 24.92
CA ASN A 223 19.68 -18.15 24.30
C ASN A 223 20.36 -18.65 23.03
N GLY A 224 21.33 -17.91 22.50
CA GLY A 224 22.00 -18.20 21.22
C GLY A 224 21.07 -18.12 20.01
N LYS A 225 19.96 -17.35 20.10
CA LYS A 225 18.93 -17.22 19.06
C LYS A 225 18.98 -15.85 18.42
N ILE A 226 18.61 -15.78 17.15
CA ILE A 226 18.37 -14.52 16.45
C ILE A 226 17.00 -13.99 16.89
N VAL A 227 16.94 -12.74 17.29
CA VAL A 227 15.70 -12.03 17.56
C VAL A 227 15.42 -11.06 16.41
N LYS A 228 14.31 -11.30 15.71
CA LYS A 228 13.73 -10.33 14.78
C LYS A 228 12.93 -9.31 15.58
N THR A 229 13.16 -8.04 15.36
CA THR A 229 12.44 -6.93 15.97
C THR A 229 12.30 -5.78 14.97
N TYR A 230 11.98 -4.60 15.43
CA TYR A 230 11.85 -3.41 14.59
C TYR A 230 12.76 -2.30 15.08
N SER A 231 13.25 -1.49 14.15
CA SER A 231 13.92 -0.24 14.44
C SER A 231 13.39 0.89 13.55
N ASN A 232 13.50 2.12 13.99
CA ASN A 232 13.18 3.28 13.17
C ASN A 232 14.17 4.43 13.36
N GLY A 233 15.42 4.11 13.59
CA GLY A 233 16.52 5.08 13.46
C GLY A 233 16.84 5.33 11.99
N GLY A 234 17.14 6.58 11.60
CA GLY A 234 17.63 6.88 10.26
C GLY A 234 16.59 7.33 9.25
N ASN A 235 16.77 6.97 7.97
CA ASN A 235 15.94 7.44 6.87
C ASN A 235 15.85 6.45 5.72
N ALA A 236 14.80 6.62 4.88
CA ALA A 236 14.67 5.95 3.59
C ALA A 236 14.40 6.97 2.49
N GLN A 237 14.93 6.71 1.30
CA GLN A 237 14.78 7.55 0.10
C GLN A 237 14.37 6.71 -1.09
N TYR A 238 13.47 7.26 -1.88
CA TYR A 238 13.01 6.63 -3.10
C TYR A 238 12.89 7.67 -4.21
N TYR A 239 13.49 7.37 -5.36
CA TYR A 239 13.35 8.16 -6.59
C TYR A 239 12.80 7.27 -7.69
N SER A 240 11.89 7.78 -8.49
CA SER A 240 11.49 7.09 -9.71
C SER A 240 11.18 8.03 -10.85
N ALA A 241 11.46 7.56 -12.06
CA ALA A 241 11.08 8.20 -13.30
C ALA A 241 10.39 7.17 -14.18
N ILE A 242 9.22 7.51 -14.72
CA ILE A 242 8.42 6.65 -15.59
C ILE A 242 8.10 7.44 -16.84
N LEU A 243 8.34 6.84 -18.00
CA LEU A 243 7.88 7.33 -19.30
C LEU A 243 7.01 6.26 -19.93
N ALA A 244 5.75 6.59 -20.19
CA ALA A 244 4.82 5.68 -20.86
C ALA A 244 4.31 6.32 -22.15
N LEU A 245 4.28 5.52 -23.21
CA LEU A 245 3.89 5.90 -24.55
C LEU A 245 2.78 4.97 -25.05
N GLN A 246 1.79 5.54 -25.69
CA GLN A 246 0.78 4.80 -26.44
C GLN A 246 0.66 5.38 -27.84
N TYR A 247 0.86 4.56 -28.85
CA TYR A 247 0.82 4.97 -30.24
C TYR A 247 -0.26 4.20 -30.99
N LYS A 248 -1.18 4.93 -31.63
CA LYS A 248 -2.21 4.37 -32.49
C LYS A 248 -1.60 4.04 -33.86
N LEU A 249 -1.23 2.78 -34.08
CA LEU A 249 -0.65 2.29 -35.33
C LEU A 249 -1.62 2.45 -36.49
N CYS A 250 -2.86 1.99 -36.31
CA CYS A 250 -3.93 2.06 -37.29
C CYS A 250 -5.31 2.08 -36.57
N LYS A 251 -6.41 1.98 -37.32
CA LYS A 251 -7.77 2.01 -36.73
C LYS A 251 -8.03 0.86 -35.77
N PHE A 252 -7.37 -0.25 -35.95
CA PHE A 252 -7.59 -1.50 -35.19
C PHE A 252 -6.41 -1.91 -34.30
N ALA A 253 -5.30 -1.16 -34.26
CA ALA A 253 -4.13 -1.53 -33.46
C ALA A 253 -3.49 -0.34 -32.72
N ASN A 254 -3.19 -0.57 -31.43
CA ASN A 254 -2.47 0.37 -30.56
C ASN A 254 -1.27 -0.34 -29.95
N LEU A 255 -0.09 0.27 -30.08
CA LEU A 255 1.13 -0.11 -29.39
C LEU A 255 1.24 0.69 -28.09
N SER A 256 1.53 0.05 -26.97
CA SER A 256 1.78 0.70 -25.69
C SER A 256 3.08 0.20 -25.11
N GLY A 257 3.79 1.06 -24.42
CA GLY A 257 4.99 0.68 -23.68
C GLY A 257 5.33 1.70 -22.63
N ASP A 258 6.01 1.26 -21.60
CA ASP A 258 6.58 2.12 -20.57
C ASP A 258 7.98 1.65 -20.19
N ILE A 259 8.76 2.59 -19.72
CA ILE A 259 10.06 2.38 -19.08
C ILE A 259 10.03 3.06 -17.73
N ARG A 260 10.56 2.39 -16.73
CA ARG A 260 10.64 2.88 -15.35
C ARG A 260 12.05 2.66 -14.82
N TYR A 261 12.64 3.73 -14.36
CA TYR A 261 13.81 3.70 -13.50
C TYR A 261 13.38 3.97 -12.06
N SER A 262 13.95 3.25 -11.09
CA SER A 262 13.78 3.54 -9.67
C SER A 262 15.05 3.26 -8.89
N HIS A 263 15.28 4.10 -7.87
CA HIS A 263 16.32 3.94 -6.87
C HIS A 263 15.64 3.96 -5.49
N ALA A 264 15.93 2.97 -4.65
CA ALA A 264 15.50 2.88 -3.27
C ALA A 264 16.73 2.72 -2.38
N GLU A 265 16.81 3.49 -1.31
CA GLU A 265 17.88 3.41 -0.32
C GLU A 265 17.26 3.52 1.08
N VAL A 266 17.67 2.63 1.98
CA VAL A 266 17.31 2.63 3.40
C VAL A 266 18.61 2.69 4.21
N LYS A 267 18.67 3.61 5.16
CA LYS A 267 19.75 3.79 6.12
C LYS A 267 19.14 3.83 7.52
N THR A 268 19.05 2.69 8.15
CA THR A 268 18.62 2.50 9.54
C THR A 268 19.76 1.83 10.32
N THR A 269 19.50 0.86 11.19
CA THR A 269 20.53 -0.03 11.75
C THR A 269 21.33 -0.71 10.62
N TRP A 270 20.62 -1.09 9.55
CA TRP A 270 21.19 -1.70 8.36
C TRP A 270 21.04 -0.77 7.15
N SER A 271 22.03 -0.77 6.26
CA SER A 271 21.99 0.01 5.04
C SER A 271 21.73 -0.92 3.83
N LYS A 272 20.70 -0.62 3.05
CA LYS A 272 20.37 -1.34 1.83
C LYS A 272 19.99 -0.36 0.73
N HIS A 273 20.37 -0.69 -0.50
CA HIS A 273 19.95 0.08 -1.67
C HIS A 273 19.67 -0.84 -2.86
N ASN A 274 18.86 -0.36 -3.77
CA ASN A 274 18.54 -1.06 -5.00
C ASN A 274 18.26 -0.09 -6.15
N ASN A 275 18.88 -0.33 -7.30
CA ASN A 275 18.56 0.30 -8.56
C ASN A 275 17.78 -0.67 -9.44
N ASN A 276 16.75 -0.19 -10.09
CA ASN A 276 15.93 -1.02 -10.95
C ASN A 276 15.56 -0.26 -12.24
N LEU A 277 15.77 -0.91 -13.37
CA LEU A 277 15.26 -0.49 -14.67
C LEU A 277 14.33 -1.60 -15.18
N THR A 278 13.08 -1.25 -15.43
CA THR A 278 12.06 -2.18 -15.93
C THR A 278 11.15 -1.49 -16.92
N GLY A 279 10.25 -2.23 -17.54
CA GLY A 279 9.30 -1.67 -18.48
C GLY A 279 8.31 -2.72 -18.96
N ASN A 280 7.36 -2.26 -19.73
CA ASN A 280 6.30 -3.08 -20.30
C ASN A 280 6.16 -2.73 -21.79
N LEU A 281 5.80 -3.72 -22.59
CA LEU A 281 5.43 -3.56 -23.99
C LEU A 281 4.15 -4.34 -24.25
N GLY A 282 3.18 -3.73 -24.90
CA GLY A 282 1.91 -4.36 -25.22
C GLY A 282 1.37 -3.90 -26.57
N LEU A 283 0.75 -4.81 -27.29
CA LEU A 283 0.04 -4.51 -28.53
C LEU A 283 -1.43 -4.89 -28.34
N ASN A 284 -2.34 -3.93 -28.57
CA ASN A 284 -3.78 -4.18 -28.51
C ASN A 284 -4.36 -4.12 -29.93
N MET A 285 -4.89 -5.22 -30.42
CA MET A 285 -5.54 -5.32 -31.74
C MET A 285 -7.01 -5.60 -31.56
N PHE A 286 -7.85 -4.85 -32.28
CA PHE A 286 -9.32 -4.95 -32.25
C PHE A 286 -9.83 -5.25 -33.65
N MET A 287 -10.44 -6.40 -33.83
CA MET A 287 -10.91 -6.89 -35.14
C MET A 287 -12.41 -7.27 -35.04
N GLY A 288 -13.28 -6.27 -35.19
CA GLY A 288 -14.71 -6.46 -34.96
C GLY A 288 -14.98 -6.83 -33.50
N ASP A 289 -15.60 -7.99 -33.28
CA ASP A 289 -15.92 -8.52 -31.96
C ASP A 289 -14.71 -9.15 -31.23
N PHE A 290 -13.55 -9.25 -31.89
CA PHE A 290 -12.35 -9.87 -31.34
C PHE A 290 -11.34 -8.84 -30.89
N ALA A 291 -10.64 -9.13 -29.79
CA ALA A 291 -9.47 -8.39 -29.37
C ALA A 291 -8.31 -9.34 -29.05
N LEU A 292 -7.11 -9.02 -29.55
CA LEU A 292 -5.88 -9.76 -29.29
C LEU A 292 -4.88 -8.84 -28.59
N LYS A 293 -4.29 -9.27 -27.46
CA LYS A 293 -3.43 -8.46 -26.60
C LYS A 293 -2.19 -9.24 -26.16
N PRO A 294 -1.18 -9.39 -27.02
CA PRO A 294 0.13 -9.84 -26.57
C PRO A 294 0.82 -8.78 -25.70
N TYR A 295 1.58 -9.23 -24.71
CA TYR A 295 2.34 -8.38 -23.80
C TYR A 295 3.69 -8.98 -23.41
N LEU A 296 4.58 -8.10 -22.99
CA LEU A 296 5.89 -8.42 -22.43
C LEU A 296 6.14 -7.47 -21.25
N HIS A 297 6.39 -8.03 -20.06
CA HIS A 297 6.83 -7.30 -18.88
C HIS A 297 8.29 -7.66 -18.60
N PHE A 298 9.17 -6.67 -18.58
CA PHE A 298 10.56 -6.89 -18.23
C PHE A 298 10.72 -7.23 -16.77
N GLY A 299 11.72 -8.06 -16.46
CA GLY A 299 11.99 -8.46 -15.08
C GLY A 299 12.24 -7.27 -14.16
N LYS A 300 11.82 -7.40 -12.92
CA LYS A 300 11.89 -6.35 -11.90
C LYS A 300 12.74 -6.83 -10.73
N LYS A 301 13.61 -5.94 -10.23
CA LYS A 301 14.30 -6.09 -8.95
C LYS A 301 13.81 -4.97 -8.03
N SER A 302 13.33 -5.28 -6.83
CA SER A 302 12.79 -4.29 -5.89
C SER A 302 13.29 -4.56 -4.47
N LEU A 303 13.54 -3.48 -3.74
CA LEU A 303 13.80 -3.51 -2.30
C LEU A 303 12.48 -3.27 -1.59
N ASP A 304 12.12 -4.19 -0.68
CA ASP A 304 11.16 -3.92 0.38
C ASP A 304 11.89 -3.14 1.47
N GLU A 305 11.49 -1.87 1.64
CA GLU A 305 12.16 -0.96 2.56
C GLU A 305 11.91 -1.30 4.03
N ALA A 306 10.76 -1.91 4.35
CA ALA A 306 10.41 -2.32 5.70
C ALA A 306 11.14 -3.63 6.09
N ALA A 307 11.04 -4.65 5.27
CA ALA A 307 11.65 -5.95 5.53
C ALA A 307 13.14 -6.03 5.14
N LEU A 308 13.69 -5.01 4.46
CA LEU A 308 15.06 -4.96 3.93
C LEU A 308 15.36 -6.10 2.92
N VAL A 309 14.32 -6.68 2.36
CA VAL A 309 14.37 -7.82 1.45
C VAL A 309 14.44 -7.35 0.01
N ILE A 310 15.36 -7.92 -0.76
CA ILE A 310 15.39 -7.72 -2.18
C ILE A 310 14.63 -8.84 -2.87
N SER A 311 13.70 -8.46 -3.73
CA SER A 311 12.95 -9.40 -4.56
C SER A 311 13.30 -9.25 -6.04
N LYS A 312 13.33 -10.38 -6.77
CA LYS A 312 13.52 -10.42 -8.22
C LYS A 312 12.38 -11.18 -8.86
N THR A 313 11.64 -10.48 -9.71
CA THR A 313 10.61 -11.06 -10.58
C THR A 313 11.19 -11.24 -11.96
N PRO A 314 11.06 -12.40 -12.62
CA PRO A 314 11.56 -12.64 -13.96
C PRO A 314 10.76 -11.88 -15.03
N ILE A 315 11.20 -11.97 -16.29
CA ILE A 315 10.43 -11.50 -17.44
C ILE A 315 9.15 -12.32 -17.53
N ASP A 316 8.01 -11.63 -17.64
CA ASP A 316 6.70 -12.20 -17.85
C ASP A 316 6.16 -11.80 -19.22
N TYR A 317 5.57 -12.75 -19.95
CA TYR A 317 5.01 -12.53 -21.26
C TYR A 317 3.77 -13.38 -21.46
N GLY A 318 2.91 -12.92 -22.33
CA GLY A 318 1.68 -13.65 -22.57
C GLY A 318 0.81 -13.01 -23.64
N MET A 319 -0.37 -13.55 -23.77
CA MET A 319 -1.35 -13.10 -24.73
C MET A 319 -2.75 -13.38 -24.21
N SER A 320 -3.68 -12.43 -24.42
CA SER A 320 -5.09 -12.71 -24.30
C SER A 320 -5.79 -12.51 -25.65
N CYS A 321 -6.76 -13.38 -25.94
CA CYS A 321 -7.68 -13.28 -27.06
C CYS A 321 -9.09 -13.25 -26.50
N SER A 322 -9.85 -12.19 -26.79
CA SER A 322 -11.22 -12.08 -26.33
C SER A 322 -12.21 -11.86 -27.47
N TYR A 323 -13.40 -12.43 -27.29
CA TYR A 323 -14.55 -12.25 -28.13
C TYR A 323 -15.68 -11.62 -27.32
N ASN A 324 -16.26 -10.52 -27.83
CA ASN A 324 -17.31 -9.79 -27.13
C ASN A 324 -18.41 -9.41 -28.11
N ARG A 325 -19.57 -10.10 -28.04
CA ARG A 325 -20.70 -9.80 -28.89
C ARG A 325 -22.01 -9.87 -28.11
N GLY A 326 -22.74 -8.77 -28.09
CA GLY A 326 -23.98 -8.64 -27.33
C GLY A 326 -23.72 -8.89 -25.83
N ASN A 327 -24.39 -9.90 -25.30
CA ASN A 327 -24.27 -10.25 -23.86
C ASN A 327 -23.21 -11.32 -23.58
N LEU A 328 -22.53 -11.85 -24.59
CA LEU A 328 -21.54 -12.91 -24.46
C LEU A 328 -20.11 -12.33 -24.53
N TYR A 329 -19.31 -12.64 -23.50
CA TYR A 329 -17.88 -12.40 -23.45
C TYR A 329 -17.14 -13.72 -23.24
N VAL A 330 -16.14 -13.98 -24.09
CA VAL A 330 -15.24 -15.13 -23.96
C VAL A 330 -13.81 -14.61 -24.02
N GLU A 331 -12.94 -15.05 -23.11
CA GLU A 331 -11.53 -14.70 -23.11
C GLU A 331 -10.67 -15.95 -22.91
N LEU A 332 -9.69 -16.10 -23.76
CA LEU A 332 -8.59 -17.05 -23.65
C LEU A 332 -7.34 -16.29 -23.25
N GLN A 333 -6.67 -16.72 -22.20
CA GLN A 333 -5.43 -16.10 -21.73
C GLN A 333 -4.34 -17.16 -21.57
N ALA A 334 -3.13 -16.84 -22.03
CA ALA A 334 -1.95 -17.62 -21.79
C ALA A 334 -0.87 -16.71 -21.15
N VAL A 335 -0.35 -17.12 -20.00
CA VAL A 335 0.67 -16.41 -19.23
C VAL A 335 1.92 -17.28 -19.18
N SER A 336 3.06 -16.72 -19.59
CA SER A 336 4.37 -17.38 -19.64
C SER A 336 4.33 -18.83 -20.16
N PRO A 337 3.69 -19.10 -21.32
CA PRO A 337 3.33 -20.47 -21.73
C PRO A 337 4.52 -21.40 -21.90
N PHE A 338 5.73 -20.89 -22.13
CA PHE A 338 6.91 -21.70 -22.46
C PHE A 338 7.94 -21.79 -21.33
N LYS A 339 7.82 -20.98 -20.26
CA LYS A 339 8.82 -20.94 -19.21
C LYS A 339 8.20 -20.77 -17.84
N LYS A 340 8.55 -21.67 -16.92
CA LYS A 340 8.18 -21.54 -15.50
C LYS A 340 8.83 -20.29 -14.90
N GLN A 341 8.02 -19.53 -14.20
CA GLN A 341 8.44 -18.32 -13.52
C GLN A 341 8.92 -18.64 -12.11
N GLU A 342 10.02 -18.02 -11.71
CA GLU A 342 10.59 -18.17 -10.36
C GLU A 342 10.83 -16.77 -9.78
N LYS A 343 10.12 -16.44 -8.73
CA LYS A 343 10.37 -15.24 -7.93
C LYS A 343 11.38 -15.57 -6.85
N ARG A 344 12.39 -14.74 -6.71
CA ARG A 344 13.43 -14.90 -5.70
C ARG A 344 13.39 -13.74 -4.74
N TYR A 345 13.58 -14.05 -3.45
CA TYR A 345 13.67 -13.10 -2.36
C TYR A 345 14.94 -13.40 -1.59
N TRP A 346 15.64 -12.38 -1.16
CA TRP A 346 16.80 -12.56 -0.29
C TRP A 346 16.99 -11.38 0.64
N LEU A 347 17.36 -11.70 1.85
CA LEU A 347 17.90 -10.82 2.86
C LEU A 347 19.36 -11.20 3.07
N ASP A 348 20.22 -10.23 3.14
CA ASP A 348 21.65 -10.43 3.38
C ASP A 348 22.11 -9.35 4.36
N LEU A 349 22.20 -9.71 5.64
CA LEU A 349 22.70 -8.89 6.74
C LEU A 349 23.88 -9.60 7.40
N PRO A 350 24.82 -8.87 8.06
CA PRO A 350 25.97 -9.46 8.72
C PRO A 350 25.62 -10.53 9.76
N ILE A 351 24.47 -10.39 10.42
CA ILE A 351 24.02 -11.28 11.50
C ILE A 351 23.02 -12.35 11.03
N TYR A 352 22.30 -12.09 9.95
CA TYR A 352 21.26 -12.99 9.46
C TYR A 352 21.09 -12.87 7.96
N SER A 353 21.04 -14.00 7.27
CA SER A 353 20.75 -14.01 5.84
C SER A 353 19.81 -15.17 5.48
N TYR A 354 18.93 -14.94 4.54
CA TYR A 354 18.11 -16.00 3.95
C TYR A 354 17.86 -15.75 2.47
N SER A 355 17.53 -16.81 1.76
CA SER A 355 17.01 -16.74 0.40
C SER A 355 15.80 -17.65 0.24
N LYS A 356 14.78 -17.15 -0.45
CA LYS A 356 13.54 -17.89 -0.73
C LYS A 356 13.25 -17.83 -2.22
N SER A 357 12.95 -18.97 -2.80
CA SER A 357 12.51 -19.08 -4.19
C SER A 357 11.09 -19.62 -4.24
N ILE A 358 10.22 -18.90 -4.93
CA ILE A 358 8.83 -19.28 -5.11
C ILE A 358 8.59 -19.60 -6.58
N LYS A 359 8.21 -20.84 -6.86
CA LYS A 359 7.80 -21.35 -8.17
C LYS A 359 6.30 -21.66 -8.12
N ASP A 360 5.48 -20.64 -8.25
CA ASP A 360 4.04 -20.81 -8.31
C ASP A 360 3.62 -21.10 -9.76
N GLN A 361 3.27 -22.37 -10.02
CA GLN A 361 2.86 -22.81 -11.35
C GLN A 361 1.48 -22.28 -11.73
N THR A 362 0.58 -22.11 -10.76
CA THR A 362 -0.81 -21.71 -11.02
C THR A 362 -0.97 -20.22 -11.24
N ALA A 363 -0.15 -19.39 -10.60
CA ALA A 363 -0.20 -17.93 -10.73
C ALA A 363 0.78 -17.38 -11.77
N SER A 364 1.84 -18.12 -12.13
CA SER A 364 2.93 -17.61 -12.98
C SER A 364 3.08 -18.30 -14.34
N GLN A 365 2.44 -19.44 -14.54
CA GLN A 365 2.40 -20.15 -15.82
C GLN A 365 1.05 -20.86 -15.97
N TYR A 366 0.15 -20.29 -16.73
CA TYR A 366 -1.17 -20.89 -16.93
C TYR A 366 -1.79 -20.50 -18.27
N ALA A 367 -2.77 -21.31 -18.67
CA ALA A 367 -3.76 -20.93 -19.66
C ALA A 367 -5.15 -20.96 -19.00
N SER A 368 -5.97 -19.99 -19.29
CA SER A 368 -7.33 -19.89 -18.74
C SER A 368 -8.35 -19.53 -19.79
N ILE A 369 -9.56 -19.99 -19.60
CA ILE A 369 -10.73 -19.57 -20.34
C ILE A 369 -11.73 -18.94 -19.38
N LYS A 370 -12.22 -17.75 -19.74
CA LYS A 370 -13.28 -17.04 -19.03
C LYS A 370 -14.46 -16.88 -19.94
N VAL A 371 -15.63 -17.30 -19.49
CA VAL A 371 -16.90 -17.09 -20.19
C VAL A 371 -17.80 -16.29 -19.27
N ALA A 372 -18.34 -15.18 -19.75
CA ALA A 372 -19.32 -14.36 -19.05
C ALA A 372 -20.51 -14.06 -19.95
N TYR A 373 -21.68 -14.18 -19.38
CA TYR A 373 -22.94 -13.81 -20.04
C TYR A 373 -23.69 -12.81 -19.14
N SER A 374 -24.02 -11.65 -19.70
CA SER A 374 -24.71 -10.58 -18.95
C SER A 374 -26.21 -10.74 -19.13
N PHE A 375 -26.92 -10.97 -18.04
CA PHE A 375 -28.39 -10.99 -18.02
C PHE A 375 -28.87 -9.60 -17.55
N ASP A 376 -29.62 -8.90 -18.41
CA ASP A 376 -30.23 -7.62 -18.05
C ASP A 376 -31.69 -7.88 -17.56
N PHE A 377 -31.83 -8.07 -16.24
CA PHE A 377 -33.11 -8.19 -15.58
C PHE A 377 -33.42 -6.95 -14.74
N GLY A 378 -34.34 -6.11 -15.20
CA GLY A 378 -34.99 -5.09 -14.39
C GLY A 378 -34.33 -3.70 -14.35
N ARG A 379 -34.94 -2.80 -13.56
CA ARG A 379 -34.50 -1.41 -13.41
C ARG A 379 -33.09 -1.32 -12.75
N LYS A 380 -32.19 -0.55 -13.37
CA LYS A 380 -30.90 -0.18 -12.77
C LYS A 380 -31.16 0.63 -11.50
N THR A 381 -30.93 0.04 -10.35
CA THR A 381 -30.85 0.78 -9.08
C THR A 381 -29.44 1.37 -8.94
N GLN A 382 -29.33 2.67 -8.64
CA GLN A 382 -28.05 3.26 -8.26
C GLN A 382 -27.61 2.63 -6.94
N LYS A 383 -26.49 1.91 -6.95
CA LYS A 383 -25.83 1.49 -5.72
C LYS A 383 -25.20 2.71 -5.07
N VAL A 384 -25.64 3.03 -3.86
CA VAL A 384 -24.92 3.97 -3.00
C VAL A 384 -23.74 3.21 -2.43
N GLU A 385 -22.53 3.49 -2.93
CA GLU A 385 -21.31 3.00 -2.30
C GLU A 385 -21.16 3.69 -0.93
N LYS A 386 -21.21 2.89 0.13
CA LYS A 386 -20.83 3.33 1.47
C LYS A 386 -19.35 3.02 1.62
N ASP A 387 -18.52 4.03 1.52
CA ASP A 387 -17.09 3.93 1.75
C ASP A 387 -16.83 3.81 3.26
N VAL A 388 -16.52 2.61 3.71
CA VAL A 388 -16.09 2.34 5.09
C VAL A 388 -14.57 2.12 5.04
N ASN A 389 -13.83 3.20 5.28
CA ASN A 389 -12.40 3.28 4.98
C ASN A 389 -11.46 2.92 6.14
N LYS A 390 -11.88 2.17 7.14
CA LYS A 390 -10.95 1.74 8.18
C LYS A 390 -10.93 0.21 8.34
N ASN A 391 -9.76 -0.38 8.11
CA ASN A 391 -9.45 -1.72 8.54
C ASN A 391 -8.89 -1.66 9.98
N ILE A 392 -9.37 -2.53 10.85
CA ILE A 392 -8.69 -2.81 12.11
C ILE A 392 -7.49 -3.67 11.75
N ASN A 393 -6.29 -3.20 12.05
CA ASN A 393 -5.08 -4.00 11.90
C ASN A 393 -5.06 -5.03 13.02
N SER A 394 -4.68 -6.27 12.72
CA SER A 394 -4.46 -7.30 13.72
C SER A 394 -3.23 -7.01 14.55
N SER A 395 -3.24 -7.42 15.81
CA SER A 395 -2.06 -7.44 16.70
C SER A 395 -1.17 -8.65 16.45
N LEU A 396 -1.62 -9.60 15.61
CA LEU A 396 -0.88 -10.81 15.30
C LEU A 396 0.51 -10.49 14.74
N LEU A 397 1.54 -10.99 15.39
CA LEU A 397 2.90 -11.01 14.86
C LEU A 397 2.93 -11.97 13.68
N ARG A 398 2.97 -11.41 12.47
CA ARG A 398 3.02 -12.20 11.23
C ARG A 398 4.44 -12.66 10.98
N VAL A 399 4.65 -13.94 10.98
CA VAL A 399 5.89 -14.57 10.51
C VAL A 399 5.71 -14.91 9.05
N GLU A 400 6.47 -14.27 8.18
CA GLU A 400 6.47 -14.51 6.74
C GLU A 400 7.29 -15.74 6.33
#